data_ef9ad2fc0f1b6439367e63c75b098c1e
#
_entry.id   ef9ad2fc0f1b6439367e63c75b098c1e
#
_cell.length_a   1.000
_cell.length_b   1.000
_cell.length_c   1.000
_cell.angle_alpha   90.00
_cell.angle_beta   90.00
_cell.angle_gamma   90.00
#
_symmetry.space_group_name_H-M   'P 1'
#
loop_
_entity.id
_entity.type
_entity.pdbx_description
1 polymer ?
#
loop_
_entity_poly.entity_id
_entity_poly.type
_entity_poly.pdbx_seq_one_letter_code
_entity_poly.pdbx_strand_id
1 'polypeptide(L)' 'MTLDKIILEMNREKGGFTSEEMAERVGASRTTARRYLEYLVSRGSLEVDVSYGGVGRPERIYRSNS' A
#
# COMPACT_ATOMS: atom_id res chain seq x y z
N MET A 1 2.97 14.86 6.78
CA MET A 1 3.87 14.14 5.85
C MET A 1 3.13 12.99 5.18
N THR A 2 3.55 12.66 3.98
CA THR A 2 2.90 11.60 3.20
C THR A 2 2.94 10.24 3.90
N LEU A 3 4.08 9.93 4.51
CA LEU A 3 4.24 8.65 5.21
C LEU A 3 3.24 8.52 6.36
N ASP A 4 3.02 9.58 7.10
CA ASP A 4 2.07 9.56 8.21
C ASP A 4 0.65 9.32 7.71
N LYS A 5 0.30 9.91 6.56
CA LYS A 5 -1.01 9.69 5.97
C LYS A 5 -1.19 8.24 5.52
N ILE A 6 -0.15 7.66 4.96
CA ILE A 6 -0.19 6.27 4.54
C ILE A 6 -0.42 5.35 5.73
N ILE A 7 0.32 5.57 6.82
CA ILE A 7 0.16 4.78 8.04
C ILE A 7 -1.25 4.92 8.59
N LEU A 8 -1.76 6.14 8.61
CA LEU A 8 -3.11 6.41 9.11
C LEU A 8 -4.16 5.66 8.28
N GLU A 9 -4.05 5.71 6.96
CA GLU A 9 -5.01 5.02 6.09
C GLU A 9 -4.92 3.50 6.25
N MET A 10 -3.71 2.97 6.39
CA MET A 10 -3.53 1.54 6.61
C MET A 10 -4.17 1.08 7.92
N ASN A 11 -4.11 1.92 8.95
CA ASN A 11 -4.73 1.61 10.22
C ASN A 11 -6.26 1.73 10.20
N ARG A 12 -6.77 2.61 9.36
CA ARG A 12 -8.21 2.82 9.25
C ARG A 12 -8.91 1.71 8.48
N GLU A 13 -8.26 1.18 7.47
CA GLU A 13 -8.82 0.11 6.66
C GLU A 13 -7.84 -1.07 6.61
N LYS A 14 -8.28 -2.22 7.07
CA LYS A 14 -7.42 -3.39 7.15
C LYS A 14 -7.55 -4.31 5.95
N GLY A 15 -8.31 -3.91 4.94
CA GLY A 15 -8.53 -4.71 3.75
C GLY A 15 -7.37 -4.75 2.77
N GLY A 16 -6.38 -3.89 2.98
CA GLY A 16 -5.25 -3.81 2.07
C GLY A 16 -5.45 -2.78 0.98
N PHE A 17 -4.34 -2.36 0.38
CA PHE A 17 -4.35 -1.35 -0.67
C PHE A 17 -3.35 -1.71 -1.75
N THR A 18 -3.68 -1.39 -3.00
CA THR A 18 -2.67 -1.30 -4.05
C THR A 18 -1.97 0.05 -3.92
N SER A 19 -0.81 0.20 -4.55
CA SER A 19 -0.12 1.49 -4.55
C SER A 19 -0.95 2.57 -5.22
N GLU A 20 -1.72 2.21 -6.24
CA GLU A 20 -2.59 3.14 -6.93
C GLU A 20 -3.71 3.65 -6.01
N GLU A 21 -4.35 2.75 -5.28
CA GLU A 21 -5.40 3.13 -4.33
C GLU A 21 -4.84 4.03 -3.24
N MET A 22 -3.68 3.68 -2.70
CA MET A 22 -3.07 4.50 -1.66
C MET A 22 -2.68 5.88 -2.18
N ALA A 23 -2.17 5.95 -3.41
CA ALA A 23 -1.82 7.23 -4.01
C ALA A 23 -3.02 8.18 -4.08
N GLU A 24 -4.18 7.65 -4.47
CA GLU A 24 -5.40 8.45 -4.52
C GLU A 24 -5.80 8.95 -3.13
N ARG A 25 -5.70 8.10 -2.13
CA ARG A 25 -6.11 8.45 -0.78
C ARG A 25 -5.23 9.52 -0.13
N VAL A 26 -3.94 9.48 -0.40
CA VAL A 26 -3.02 10.43 0.24
C VAL A 26 -2.67 11.61 -0.66
N GLY A 27 -3.16 11.61 -1.89
CA GLY A 27 -2.90 12.71 -2.80
C GLY A 27 -1.48 12.75 -3.35
N ALA A 28 -0.86 11.59 -3.50
CA ALA A 28 0.50 11.47 -4.01
C ALA A 28 0.50 10.73 -5.35
N SER A 29 1.65 10.72 -6.03
CA SER A 29 1.79 9.92 -7.24
C SER A 29 1.89 8.44 -6.87
N ARG A 30 1.56 7.56 -7.82
CA ARG A 30 1.66 6.14 -7.61
C ARG A 30 3.09 5.71 -7.26
N THR A 31 4.06 6.31 -7.93
CA THR A 31 5.48 6.02 -7.66
C THR A 31 5.86 6.37 -6.23
N THR A 32 5.42 7.54 -5.77
CA THR A 32 5.70 7.99 -4.40
C THR A 32 5.03 7.07 -3.38
N ALA A 33 3.75 6.76 -3.60
CA ALA A 33 3.01 5.87 -2.71
C ALA A 33 3.69 4.51 -2.63
N ARG A 34 4.10 3.96 -3.77
CA ARG A 34 4.77 2.67 -3.81
C ARG A 34 6.07 2.68 -3.02
N ARG A 35 6.85 3.75 -3.13
CA ARG A 35 8.10 3.88 -2.38
C ARG A 35 7.88 3.79 -0.87
N TYR A 36 6.89 4.50 -0.39
CA TYR A 36 6.58 4.48 1.04
C TYR A 36 6.05 3.12 1.48
N LEU A 37 5.21 2.51 0.66
CA LEU A 37 4.68 1.18 0.98
C LEU A 37 5.79 0.13 1.02
N GLU A 38 6.71 0.16 0.05
CA GLU A 38 7.85 -0.76 0.05
C GLU A 38 8.77 -0.52 1.23
N TYR A 39 8.95 0.73 1.62
CA TYR A 39 9.72 1.07 2.81
C TYR A 39 9.10 0.43 4.05
N LEU A 40 7.79 0.55 4.20
CA LEU A 40 7.10 -0.03 5.35
C LEU A 40 7.15 -1.56 5.35
N VAL A 41 7.11 -2.16 4.17
CA VAL A 41 7.28 -3.61 4.05
C VAL A 41 8.68 -4.01 4.52
N SER A 42 9.71 -3.28 4.12
CA SER A 42 11.08 -3.60 4.51
C SER A 42 11.30 -3.48 6.00
N ARG A 43 10.52 -2.64 6.68
CA ARG A 43 10.58 -2.50 8.13
C ARG A 43 9.74 -3.53 8.89
N GLY A 44 8.98 -4.35 8.16
CA GLY A 44 8.11 -5.31 8.78
C GLY A 44 6.77 -4.76 9.26
N SER A 45 6.46 -3.52 8.90
CA SER A 45 5.19 -2.88 9.29
C SER A 45 4.02 -3.31 8.40
N LEU A 46 4.31 -3.69 7.17
CA LEU A 46 3.31 -4.14 6.22
C LEU A 46 3.66 -5.50 5.65
N GLU A 47 2.65 -6.22 5.20
CA GLU A 47 2.79 -7.42 4.40
C GLU A 47 2.41 -7.12 2.97
N VAL A 48 2.95 -7.90 2.05
CA VAL A 48 2.58 -7.83 0.65
C VAL A 48 1.97 -9.16 0.23
N ASP A 49 0.79 -9.08 -0.39
CA ASP A 49 0.16 -10.21 -1.05
C ASP A 49 0.15 -9.95 -2.54
N VAL A 50 0.09 -10.99 -3.34
CA VAL A 50 -0.02 -10.85 -4.78
C VAL A 50 -1.37 -11.39 -5.21
N SER A 51 -2.15 -10.55 -5.89
CA SER A 51 -3.46 -10.93 -6.40
C SER A 51 -3.35 -11.19 -7.90
N TYR A 52 -3.86 -12.32 -8.32
CA TYR A 52 -3.88 -12.70 -9.74
C TYR A 52 -5.29 -12.60 -10.32
N GLY A 53 -6.16 -11.83 -9.69
CA GLY A 53 -7.59 -11.81 -10.02
C GLY A 53 -7.96 -11.09 -11.31
N GLY A 54 -7.03 -10.52 -12.03
CA GLY A 54 -7.32 -9.80 -13.25
C GLY A 54 -6.73 -10.43 -14.47
N VAL A 55 -7.09 -9.89 -15.62
CA VAL A 55 -6.48 -10.31 -16.87
C VAL A 55 -5.08 -9.72 -16.95
N GLY A 56 -4.09 -10.56 -16.90
CA GLY A 56 -2.74 -10.23 -17.32
C GLY A 56 -1.74 -9.89 -16.26
N ARG A 57 -2.01 -9.09 -15.24
CA ARG A 57 -0.97 -8.66 -14.33
C ARG A 57 -1.25 -8.98 -12.87
N PRO A 58 -0.28 -9.54 -12.14
CA PRO A 58 -0.42 -9.66 -10.70
C PRO A 58 -0.36 -8.27 -10.07
N GLU A 59 -1.20 -8.02 -9.08
CA GLU A 59 -1.20 -6.79 -8.32
C GLU A 59 -0.69 -7.04 -6.93
N ARG A 60 0.12 -6.12 -6.42
CA ARG A 60 0.58 -6.19 -5.04
C ARG A 60 -0.41 -5.50 -4.13
N ILE A 61 -0.85 -6.22 -3.11
CA ILE A 61 -1.76 -5.70 -2.11
C ILE A 61 -0.98 -5.54 -0.82
N TYR A 62 -0.90 -4.32 -0.31
CA TYR A 62 -0.17 -4.01 0.92
C TYR A 62 -1.15 -3.97 2.08
N ARG A 63 -0.86 -4.73 3.12
CA ARG A 63 -1.74 -4.81 4.29
C ARG A 63 -0.95 -4.59 5.57
N SER A 64 -1.66 -4.09 6.58
CA SER A 64 -1.06 -3.92 7.90
C SER A 64 -0.69 -5.28 8.48
N ASN A 65 0.50 -5.36 9.05
CA ASN A 65 1.04 -6.60 9.62
C ASN A 65 0.76 -6.66 11.13
N SER A 66 -0.48 -6.52 11.50
CA SER A 66 -0.83 -6.56 12.92
C SER A 66 -2.06 -7.42 13.19
#